data_3d630e4d26a90f5bd9a287b6f4f8c485
#
_entry.id   3d630e4d26a90f5bd9a287b6f4f8c485
#
_cell.length_a   1.000
_cell.length_b   1.000
_cell.length_c   1.000
_cell.angle_alpha   90.00
_cell.angle_beta   90.00
_cell.angle_gamma   90.00
#
_symmetry.space_group_name_H-M   'P 1'
#
loop_
_entity.id
_entity.type
_entity.pdbx_description
1 polymer ?
#
loop_
_entity_poly.entity_id
_entity_poly.type
_entity_poly.pdbx_seq_one_letter_code
_entity_poly.pdbx_strand_id
1 'polypeptide(L)'
;MSRHRGAWRTGLAVVMATGAVALPAAHAVADSKPATAQLRDDFNGDGYADLAVAAPSATVGGKTQAGFVAVRYGTEHGWVTGAKKVFTQNSAGVPGTAEKDDQFGSALTTADLDKDGYADLIVGVGGEDTDSGGTNSGYVEVLWGSAKGLSGASSLATGKSAYDRLGTQGRLAVADVDGDGATDVVTVQNEHDLRLLKGPFGRDGSYGSEQVVKDQYSSRVLDLAAGDVNGDGITDVAATENDEDEYDSRRVVYWLGTQQGLTPYTLVYDIDGAGLQGGENLDIGDINRDGYDDIVVGRAVDGYDSDLDNPYVKGGRIAWIPGTPDGPDGVKAVFLNQDSAGVPGTAEQGDHFGTDVQIGDVDGDGYPDVLTGVPGEDLGSVAEAGAAVLLHGSASGLTGTGAQVVTQSTGNVPGTAEKGDFFGKAVHLGDSNDDGLADVAVGAPGENANSGFVWVFRSGPTTLVTPNGTGLVGNTQLGTDGTNAKFGSNFSY
;
A
#
# COMPACT_ATOMS: atom_id res chain seq x y z
N MET A 1 -2.90 -85.26 -72.11
CA MET A 1 -3.43 -85.90 -70.96
C MET A 1 -3.75 -84.87 -69.89
N SER A 2 -4.99 -84.58 -69.73
CA SER A 2 -5.78 -84.33 -68.50
C SER A 2 -5.02 -83.77 -67.34
N ARG A 3 -5.28 -82.55 -66.85
CA ARG A 3 -6.40 -82.28 -66.07
C ARG A 3 -6.51 -81.00 -65.25
N HIS A 4 -7.68 -80.70 -65.13
CA HIS A 4 -8.49 -79.94 -64.11
C HIS A 4 -8.01 -78.70 -63.48
N ARG A 5 -8.80 -77.65 -63.77
CA ARG A 5 -8.88 -76.35 -63.13
C ARG A 5 -9.72 -76.44 -61.87
N GLY A 6 -9.30 -75.83 -60.84
CA GLY A 6 -10.07 -75.49 -59.66
C GLY A 6 -10.07 -73.99 -59.46
N ALA A 7 -11.26 -73.41 -59.63
CA ALA A 7 -11.47 -71.97 -59.44
C ALA A 7 -11.72 -71.69 -57.92
N TRP A 8 -10.97 -70.77 -57.37
CA TRP A 8 -11.28 -70.25 -56.09
C TRP A 8 -11.74 -68.83 -56.22
N ARG A 9 -12.97 -68.59 -55.80
CA ARG A 9 -13.56 -67.28 -55.71
C ARG A 9 -13.02 -66.62 -54.38
N THR A 10 -12.28 -65.56 -54.52
CA THR A 10 -11.93 -64.68 -53.41
C THR A 10 -13.05 -63.63 -53.27
N GLY A 11 -13.79 -63.73 -52.15
CA GLY A 11 -14.73 -62.71 -51.72
C GLY A 11 -13.98 -61.54 -51.13
N LEU A 12 -14.20 -60.38 -51.68
CA LEU A 12 -13.67 -59.12 -51.14
C LEU A 12 -14.60 -58.66 -50.01
N ALA A 13 -14.18 -58.77 -48.79
CA ALA A 13 -14.85 -58.18 -47.64
C ALA A 13 -14.45 -56.70 -47.52
N VAL A 14 -15.38 -55.79 -47.83
CA VAL A 14 -15.21 -54.36 -47.56
C VAL A 14 -15.47 -54.14 -46.09
N VAL A 15 -14.44 -53.89 -45.34
CA VAL A 15 -14.53 -53.38 -43.95
C VAL A 15 -14.75 -51.88 -44.01
N MET A 16 -15.97 -51.43 -43.78
CA MET A 16 -16.23 -50.01 -43.51
C MET A 16 -15.71 -49.70 -42.09
N ALA A 17 -14.59 -49.03 -42.02
CA ALA A 17 -14.13 -48.40 -40.78
C ALA A 17 -14.94 -47.11 -40.55
N THR A 18 -15.90 -47.15 -39.63
CA THR A 18 -16.54 -45.95 -39.11
C THR A 18 -15.54 -45.23 -38.24
N GLY A 19 -14.86 -44.22 -38.79
CA GLY A 19 -14.03 -43.29 -38.03
C GLY A 19 -14.92 -42.46 -37.11
N ALA A 20 -14.94 -42.77 -35.83
CA ALA A 20 -15.44 -41.87 -34.82
C ALA A 20 -14.49 -40.68 -34.76
N VAL A 21 -14.90 -39.53 -35.29
CA VAL A 21 -14.23 -38.24 -35.02
C VAL A 21 -14.50 -37.91 -33.55
N ALA A 22 -13.52 -38.15 -32.68
CA ALA A 22 -13.53 -37.63 -31.34
C ALA A 22 -13.38 -36.12 -31.44
N LEU A 23 -14.46 -35.36 -31.23
CA LEU A 23 -14.39 -33.95 -30.93
C LEU A 23 -13.52 -33.78 -29.66
N PRO A 24 -12.56 -32.84 -29.65
CA PRO A 24 -11.86 -32.53 -28.40
C PRO A 24 -12.93 -32.12 -27.40
N ALA A 25 -12.96 -32.80 -26.25
CA ALA A 25 -13.73 -32.35 -25.08
C ALA A 25 -13.32 -30.92 -24.83
N ALA A 26 -14.24 -29.97 -24.93
CA ALA A 26 -14.05 -28.64 -24.39
C ALA A 26 -13.73 -28.87 -22.91
N HIS A 27 -12.50 -28.61 -22.52
CA HIS A 27 -12.18 -28.48 -21.13
C HIS A 27 -13.01 -27.27 -20.69
N ALA A 28 -14.05 -27.52 -19.91
CA ALA A 28 -14.62 -26.48 -19.07
C ALA A 28 -13.43 -26.01 -18.22
N VAL A 29 -12.90 -24.86 -18.55
CA VAL A 29 -12.14 -24.08 -17.60
C VAL A 29 -13.14 -23.91 -16.46
N ALA A 30 -12.98 -24.68 -15.39
CA ALA A 30 -13.61 -24.32 -14.15
C ALA A 30 -13.19 -22.86 -13.96
N ASP A 31 -14.17 -21.95 -13.87
CA ASP A 31 -13.98 -20.67 -13.22
C ASP A 31 -13.48 -21.02 -11.81
N SER A 32 -12.19 -21.23 -11.67
CA SER A 32 -11.56 -21.13 -10.39
C SER A 32 -11.66 -19.63 -10.09
N LYS A 33 -12.63 -19.26 -9.24
CA LYS A 33 -12.48 -18.04 -8.44
C LYS A 33 -10.97 -18.00 -8.13
N PRO A 34 -10.22 -16.96 -8.50
CA PRO A 34 -8.81 -16.89 -8.15
C PRO A 34 -8.73 -17.28 -6.68
N ALA A 35 -7.78 -18.16 -6.32
CA ALA A 35 -7.55 -18.44 -4.91
C ALA A 35 -7.58 -17.08 -4.26
N THR A 36 -8.56 -16.83 -3.38
CA THR A 36 -8.79 -15.52 -2.79
C THR A 36 -7.43 -15.05 -2.36
N ALA A 37 -6.91 -14.01 -3.03
CA ALA A 37 -5.75 -13.32 -2.53
C ALA A 37 -6.14 -13.03 -1.08
N GLN A 38 -5.39 -13.61 -0.15
CA GLN A 38 -5.69 -13.47 1.27
C GLN A 38 -5.81 -11.98 1.50
N LEU A 39 -6.98 -11.52 1.92
CA LEU A 39 -7.23 -10.08 2.06
C LEU A 39 -6.18 -9.57 3.03
N ARG A 40 -5.33 -8.68 2.59
CA ARG A 40 -4.18 -8.21 3.39
C ARG A 40 -4.60 -7.73 4.77
N ASP A 41 -5.81 -7.19 4.88
CA ASP A 41 -6.32 -6.51 6.06
C ASP A 41 -7.45 -7.25 6.80
N ASP A 42 -7.70 -8.54 6.54
CA ASP A 42 -8.73 -9.32 7.23
C ASP A 42 -8.20 -9.89 8.55
N PHE A 43 -8.24 -9.08 9.63
CA PHE A 43 -7.71 -9.44 10.95
C PHE A 43 -8.56 -10.45 11.69
N ASN A 44 -9.79 -10.68 11.24
CA ASN A 44 -10.76 -11.56 11.93
C ASN A 44 -11.16 -12.79 11.11
N GLY A 45 -10.75 -12.88 9.84
CA GLY A 45 -10.99 -14.00 8.93
C GLY A 45 -12.44 -14.09 8.47
N ASP A 46 -13.20 -12.99 8.46
CA ASP A 46 -14.61 -12.99 8.06
C ASP A 46 -14.84 -12.71 6.58
N GLY A 47 -13.76 -12.42 5.84
CA GLY A 47 -13.75 -12.21 4.39
C GLY A 47 -13.93 -10.75 3.96
N TYR A 48 -13.99 -9.82 4.89
CA TYR A 48 -14.04 -8.38 4.63
C TYR A 48 -12.74 -7.71 5.03
N ALA A 49 -12.20 -6.84 4.19
CA ALA A 49 -11.02 -6.08 4.57
C ALA A 49 -11.33 -5.14 5.73
N ASP A 50 -10.51 -5.19 6.77
CA ASP A 50 -10.57 -4.31 7.94
C ASP A 50 -9.74 -3.04 7.66
N LEU A 51 -9.95 -1.98 8.43
CA LEU A 51 -9.23 -0.72 8.29
C LEU A 51 -8.45 -0.42 9.56
N ALA A 52 -7.12 -0.32 9.46
CA ALA A 52 -6.27 0.17 10.53
C ALA A 52 -5.86 1.63 10.27
N VAL A 53 -6.08 2.48 11.27
CA VAL A 53 -5.85 3.93 11.19
C VAL A 53 -5.04 4.37 12.39
N ALA A 54 -3.96 5.09 12.15
CA ALA A 54 -3.11 5.60 13.22
C ALA A 54 -3.37 7.07 13.58
N ALA A 55 -3.01 7.39 14.81
CA ALA A 55 -2.91 8.73 15.35
C ALA A 55 -1.62 8.85 16.19
N PRO A 56 -0.43 8.84 15.58
CA PRO A 56 0.84 8.84 16.33
C PRO A 56 1.06 10.11 17.15
N SER A 57 0.38 11.20 16.80
CA SER A 57 0.41 12.46 17.57
C SER A 57 -0.51 12.49 18.79
N ALA A 58 -1.34 11.45 18.99
CA ALA A 58 -2.37 11.44 20.02
C ALA A 58 -1.79 11.39 21.46
N THR A 59 -2.52 11.97 22.39
CA THR A 59 -2.22 11.89 23.82
C THR A 59 -2.86 10.62 24.40
N VAL A 60 -2.08 9.77 25.04
CA VAL A 60 -2.52 8.54 25.71
C VAL A 60 -2.12 8.57 27.17
N GLY A 61 -3.10 8.45 28.10
CA GLY A 61 -2.81 8.45 29.53
C GLY A 61 -2.12 9.72 30.03
N GLY A 62 -2.31 10.86 29.36
CA GLY A 62 -1.66 12.14 29.67
C GLY A 62 -0.25 12.29 29.06
N LYS A 63 0.20 11.34 28.24
CA LYS A 63 1.47 11.38 27.52
C LYS A 63 1.23 11.90 26.10
N THR A 64 1.76 13.06 25.76
CA THR A 64 1.62 13.68 24.44
C THR A 64 2.42 12.91 23.41
N GLN A 65 1.87 12.77 22.19
CA GLN A 65 2.48 12.04 21.08
C GLN A 65 2.86 10.58 21.44
N ALA A 66 2.12 9.95 22.37
CA ALA A 66 2.31 8.53 22.65
C ALA A 66 1.71 7.63 21.56
N GLY A 67 0.67 8.11 20.91
CA GLY A 67 0.05 7.46 19.75
C GLY A 67 -0.94 6.33 20.07
N PHE A 68 -1.85 6.12 19.14
CA PHE A 68 -2.75 4.95 19.13
C PHE A 68 -3.04 4.48 17.70
N VAL A 69 -3.49 3.24 17.58
CA VAL A 69 -4.05 2.67 16.36
C VAL A 69 -5.50 2.30 16.62
N ALA A 70 -6.39 2.71 15.72
CA ALA A 70 -7.79 2.29 15.71
C ALA A 70 -8.02 1.32 14.57
N VAL A 71 -8.71 0.21 14.85
CA VAL A 71 -9.16 -0.74 13.84
C VAL A 71 -10.66 -0.64 13.68
N ARG A 72 -11.12 -0.63 12.44
CA ARG A 72 -12.52 -0.73 12.05
C ARG A 72 -12.72 -1.97 11.22
N TYR A 73 -13.49 -2.92 11.72
CA TYR A 73 -13.74 -4.18 11.03
C TYR A 73 -14.69 -3.98 9.85
N GLY A 74 -14.37 -4.63 8.72
CA GLY A 74 -15.20 -4.69 7.53
C GLY A 74 -16.53 -5.43 7.79
N THR A 75 -17.49 -5.28 6.92
CA THR A 75 -18.80 -5.96 6.97
C THR A 75 -19.44 -5.93 5.58
N GLU A 76 -20.52 -6.68 5.35
CA GLU A 76 -21.35 -6.57 4.14
C GLU A 76 -21.83 -5.13 3.80
N HIS A 77 -21.66 -4.19 4.74
CA HIS A 77 -21.95 -2.76 4.56
C HIS A 77 -20.68 -1.90 4.52
N GLY A 78 -19.53 -2.53 4.35
CA GLY A 78 -18.22 -1.89 4.38
C GLY A 78 -17.83 -1.42 5.78
N TRP A 79 -16.87 -0.52 5.86
CA TRP A 79 -16.38 0.05 7.12
C TRP A 79 -17.39 0.97 7.82
N VAL A 80 -18.53 1.31 7.19
CA VAL A 80 -19.52 2.26 7.73
C VAL A 80 -20.12 1.78 9.06
N THR A 81 -20.35 0.47 9.21
CA THR A 81 -21.07 -0.10 10.37
C THR A 81 -20.26 -1.04 11.24
N GLY A 82 -19.02 -1.36 10.87
CA GLY A 82 -18.16 -2.35 11.53
C GLY A 82 -17.86 -2.07 13.00
N ALA A 83 -17.55 -3.11 13.74
CA ALA A 83 -17.02 -3.01 15.09
C ALA A 83 -15.70 -2.22 15.07
N LYS A 84 -15.28 -1.69 16.21
CA LYS A 84 -14.06 -0.90 16.34
C LYS A 84 -13.27 -1.31 17.57
N LYS A 85 -11.95 -1.17 17.48
CA LYS A 85 -11.04 -1.42 18.59
C LYS A 85 -9.89 -0.41 18.55
N VAL A 86 -9.42 0.01 19.71
CA VAL A 86 -8.28 0.93 19.84
C VAL A 86 -7.16 0.22 20.58
N PHE A 87 -5.95 0.36 20.05
CA PHE A 87 -4.72 -0.17 20.63
C PHE A 87 -3.76 0.95 20.96
N THR A 88 -3.09 0.82 22.07
CA THR A 88 -1.98 1.66 22.55
C THR A 88 -0.96 0.77 23.22
N GLN A 89 0.22 1.23 23.52
CA GLN A 89 1.17 0.49 24.36
C GLN A 89 0.64 0.18 25.79
N ASN A 90 -0.41 0.88 26.25
CA ASN A 90 -1.08 0.55 27.50
C ASN A 90 -2.17 -0.53 27.36
N SER A 91 -2.43 -1.04 26.15
CA SER A 91 -3.39 -2.10 25.92
C SER A 91 -2.88 -3.44 26.44
N ALA A 92 -3.79 -4.25 27.02
CA ALA A 92 -3.39 -5.54 27.57
C ALA A 92 -2.78 -6.46 26.51
N GLY A 93 -1.56 -6.93 26.75
CA GLY A 93 -0.83 -7.82 25.86
C GLY A 93 -0.06 -7.10 24.73
N VAL A 94 -0.01 -5.77 24.74
CA VAL A 94 0.87 -4.97 23.88
C VAL A 94 2.16 -4.69 24.66
N PRO A 95 3.34 -4.91 24.05
CA PRO A 95 4.62 -4.58 24.68
C PRO A 95 4.79 -3.07 24.93
N GLY A 96 5.66 -2.71 25.84
CA GLY A 96 5.98 -1.31 26.16
C GLY A 96 5.04 -0.68 27.18
N THR A 97 5.09 0.61 27.26
CA THR A 97 4.23 1.49 28.07
C THR A 97 4.18 2.84 27.40
N ALA A 98 3.01 3.38 27.15
CA ALA A 98 2.88 4.67 26.48
C ALA A 98 3.65 5.77 27.20
N GLU A 99 4.64 6.33 26.55
CA GLU A 99 5.47 7.43 26.99
C GLU A 99 5.33 8.65 26.08
N LYS A 100 5.94 9.75 26.46
CA LYS A 100 5.88 10.96 25.64
C LYS A 100 6.77 10.81 24.42
N ASP A 101 6.21 11.13 23.25
CA ASP A 101 6.87 11.13 21.93
C ASP A 101 7.18 9.72 21.35
N ASP A 102 6.60 8.62 21.88
CA ASP A 102 6.77 7.26 21.36
C ASP A 102 6.23 7.09 19.95
N GLN A 103 5.11 7.76 19.65
CA GLN A 103 4.48 7.72 18.33
C GLN A 103 4.02 6.31 17.90
N PHE A 104 3.36 5.57 18.80
CA PHE A 104 2.75 4.28 18.46
C PHE A 104 1.82 4.41 17.25
N GLY A 105 2.06 3.60 16.21
CA GLY A 105 1.39 3.71 14.92
C GLY A 105 2.08 4.68 13.96
N SER A 106 3.37 5.00 14.16
CA SER A 106 4.11 5.83 13.22
C SER A 106 4.27 5.21 11.83
N ALA A 107 4.27 3.88 11.73
CA ALA A 107 4.12 3.11 10.50
C ALA A 107 3.16 1.95 10.73
N LEU A 108 2.42 1.56 9.69
CA LEU A 108 1.50 0.41 9.71
C LEU A 108 1.67 -0.38 8.41
N THR A 109 1.66 -1.71 8.50
CA THR A 109 1.51 -2.62 7.36
C THR A 109 0.86 -3.92 7.82
N THR A 110 0.35 -4.74 6.90
CA THR A 110 -0.43 -5.93 7.24
C THR A 110 0.04 -7.16 6.47
N ALA A 111 0.08 -8.30 7.14
CA ALA A 111 0.32 -9.61 6.53
C ALA A 111 -0.07 -10.73 7.50
N ASP A 112 -0.32 -11.93 6.99
CA ASP A 112 -0.39 -13.15 7.81
C ASP A 112 1.04 -13.68 8.05
N LEU A 113 1.67 -13.24 9.15
CA LEU A 113 3.06 -13.53 9.46
C LEU A 113 3.27 -14.95 10.03
N ASP A 114 2.30 -15.46 10.80
CA ASP A 114 2.39 -16.78 11.41
C ASP A 114 1.64 -17.88 10.62
N LYS A 115 1.04 -17.51 9.47
CA LYS A 115 0.31 -18.39 8.54
C LYS A 115 -0.88 -19.11 9.17
N ASP A 116 -1.59 -18.42 10.07
CA ASP A 116 -2.77 -19.00 10.72
C ASP A 116 -4.09 -18.64 10.00
N GLY A 117 -4.02 -17.85 8.91
CA GLY A 117 -5.15 -17.48 8.06
C GLY A 117 -5.83 -16.18 8.48
N TYR A 118 -5.26 -15.42 9.40
CA TYR A 118 -5.70 -14.09 9.80
C TYR A 118 -4.60 -13.09 9.48
N ALA A 119 -4.95 -11.93 8.96
CA ALA A 119 -3.96 -10.87 8.82
C ALA A 119 -3.51 -10.37 10.20
N ASP A 120 -2.22 -10.10 10.33
CA ASP A 120 -1.61 -9.46 11.49
C ASP A 120 -1.33 -8.00 11.16
N LEU A 121 -1.31 -7.13 12.16
CA LEU A 121 -0.97 -5.72 11.99
C LEU A 121 0.42 -5.45 12.55
N ILE A 122 1.34 -5.08 11.69
CA ILE A 122 2.70 -4.67 12.03
C ILE A 122 2.68 -3.17 12.33
N VAL A 123 3.19 -2.78 13.48
CA VAL A 123 3.13 -1.42 14.01
C VAL A 123 4.53 -0.91 14.31
N GLY A 124 4.87 0.23 13.72
CA GLY A 124 6.07 0.96 14.05
C GLY A 124 5.86 1.93 15.22
N VAL A 125 6.88 2.06 16.06
CA VAL A 125 6.94 2.97 17.22
C VAL A 125 8.26 3.74 17.18
N GLY A 126 8.33 4.69 16.24
CA GLY A 126 9.59 5.32 15.85
C GLY A 126 10.23 6.21 16.93
N GLY A 127 9.48 6.63 17.94
CA GLY A 127 9.99 7.46 19.04
C GLY A 127 10.36 6.70 20.31
N GLU A 128 10.14 5.39 20.36
CA GLU A 128 10.38 4.56 21.55
C GLU A 128 11.82 4.59 22.01
N ASP A 129 12.01 4.76 23.32
CA ASP A 129 13.29 4.58 24.02
C ASP A 129 13.48 3.11 24.38
N THR A 130 14.56 2.47 23.93
CA THR A 130 14.82 1.05 24.27
C THR A 130 16.08 0.88 25.09
N ASP A 131 16.08 -0.14 25.96
CA ASP A 131 17.26 -0.46 26.78
C ASP A 131 18.51 -0.79 25.93
N SER A 132 18.32 -1.36 24.75
CA SER A 132 19.40 -1.79 23.84
C SER A 132 19.88 -0.68 22.91
N GLY A 133 18.98 0.19 22.44
CA GLY A 133 19.27 1.23 21.46
C GLY A 133 19.39 2.63 22.05
N GLY A 134 18.75 2.90 23.18
CA GLY A 134 18.72 4.21 23.83
C GLY A 134 17.59 5.10 23.32
N THR A 135 17.77 6.40 23.43
CA THR A 135 16.74 7.43 23.15
C THR A 135 16.28 7.39 21.68
N ASN A 136 14.96 7.37 21.47
CA ASN A 136 14.32 7.35 20.16
C ASN A 136 14.93 6.29 19.22
N SER A 137 15.32 5.15 19.75
CA SER A 137 15.83 4.05 18.92
C SER A 137 14.71 3.40 18.10
N GLY A 138 13.50 3.49 18.58
CA GLY A 138 12.30 2.92 17.95
C GLY A 138 12.22 1.41 18.01
N TYR A 139 11.05 0.87 17.71
CA TYR A 139 10.88 -0.55 17.51
C TYR A 139 9.70 -0.88 16.57
N VAL A 140 9.64 -2.13 16.15
CA VAL A 140 8.56 -2.71 15.35
C VAL A 140 7.94 -3.84 16.16
N GLU A 141 6.63 -3.82 16.26
CA GLU A 141 5.86 -4.90 16.89
C GLU A 141 4.75 -5.41 15.97
N VAL A 142 4.18 -6.54 16.30
CA VAL A 142 3.02 -7.13 15.63
C VAL A 142 1.87 -7.31 16.61
N LEU A 143 0.68 -6.88 16.19
CA LEU A 143 -0.61 -7.22 16.80
C LEU A 143 -1.17 -8.42 16.05
N TRP A 144 -1.38 -9.55 16.73
CA TRP A 144 -1.76 -10.82 16.11
C TRP A 144 -3.25 -10.90 15.77
N GLY A 145 -3.54 -11.33 14.54
CA GLY A 145 -4.88 -11.65 14.09
C GLY A 145 -5.47 -12.90 14.75
N SER A 146 -6.76 -13.03 14.73
CA SER A 146 -7.48 -14.21 15.22
C SER A 146 -8.96 -14.13 14.85
N ALA A 147 -9.71 -15.24 14.96
CA ALA A 147 -11.17 -15.26 14.78
C ALA A 147 -11.97 -14.27 15.65
N LYS A 148 -11.31 -13.46 16.48
CA LYS A 148 -11.91 -12.38 17.28
C LYS A 148 -11.35 -11.01 16.94
N GLY A 149 -10.61 -10.92 15.83
CA GLY A 149 -9.81 -9.78 15.44
C GLY A 149 -8.48 -9.71 16.18
N LEU A 150 -7.79 -8.58 16.07
CA LEU A 150 -6.45 -8.40 16.65
C LEU A 150 -6.44 -8.60 18.17
N SER A 151 -5.50 -9.41 18.67
CA SER A 151 -5.35 -9.68 20.11
C SER A 151 -3.95 -10.16 20.49
N GLY A 152 -3.38 -9.58 21.54
CA GLY A 152 -1.98 -9.83 21.91
C GLY A 152 -1.00 -9.19 20.92
N ALA A 153 0.23 -9.03 21.34
CA ALA A 153 1.27 -8.47 20.50
C ALA A 153 2.66 -9.02 20.90
N SER A 154 3.62 -8.87 20.00
CA SER A 154 5.01 -9.23 20.24
C SER A 154 5.95 -8.24 19.59
N SER A 155 7.05 -7.90 20.23
CA SER A 155 8.11 -7.10 19.62
C SER A 155 8.88 -7.95 18.61
N LEU A 156 9.03 -7.46 17.37
CA LEU A 156 9.79 -8.12 16.32
C LEU A 156 11.24 -7.62 16.28
N ALA A 157 11.44 -6.32 16.36
CA ALA A 157 12.75 -5.71 16.25
C ALA A 157 12.85 -4.41 17.03
N THR A 158 14.04 -4.13 17.56
CA THR A 158 14.37 -2.86 18.22
C THR A 158 15.49 -2.15 17.46
N GLY A 159 15.49 -0.82 17.49
CA GLY A 159 16.61 -0.03 16.99
C GLY A 159 17.88 -0.33 17.75
N LYS A 160 19.02 -0.23 17.07
CA LYS A 160 20.34 -0.63 17.60
C LYS A 160 21.16 0.55 18.14
N SER A 161 20.72 1.78 17.89
CA SER A 161 21.40 3.01 18.31
C SER A 161 20.39 4.12 18.62
N ALA A 162 20.82 5.09 19.39
CA ALA A 162 20.02 6.28 19.67
C ALA A 162 19.68 7.00 18.35
N TYR A 163 18.41 7.41 18.24
CA TYR A 163 17.84 8.08 17.06
C TYR A 163 17.79 7.23 15.78
N ASP A 164 17.89 5.91 15.90
CA ASP A 164 17.67 4.96 14.80
C ASP A 164 16.24 5.06 14.25
N ARG A 165 15.27 5.35 15.14
CA ARG A 165 13.85 5.55 14.80
C ARG A 165 13.26 4.41 13.99
N LEU A 166 13.63 3.17 14.31
CA LEU A 166 13.09 1.98 13.68
C LEU A 166 11.55 2.00 13.71
N GLY A 167 10.90 1.70 12.59
CA GLY A 167 9.44 1.73 12.48
C GLY A 167 8.83 3.13 12.31
N THR A 168 9.60 4.12 11.84
CA THR A 168 9.07 5.43 11.45
C THR A 168 8.24 5.30 10.17
N GLN A 169 7.28 6.21 9.94
CA GLN A 169 6.40 6.27 8.78
C GLN A 169 7.15 6.06 7.46
N GLY A 170 6.54 5.28 6.55
CA GLY A 170 7.10 4.95 5.25
C GLY A 170 8.23 3.90 5.27
N ARG A 171 8.62 3.38 6.43
CA ARG A 171 9.79 2.49 6.57
C ARG A 171 9.43 1.08 7.04
N LEU A 172 8.30 0.58 6.55
CA LEU A 172 7.85 -0.80 6.74
C LEU A 172 7.27 -1.34 5.44
N ALA A 173 7.71 -2.51 5.03
CA ALA A 173 7.09 -3.30 3.97
C ALA A 173 7.06 -4.78 4.37
N VAL A 174 6.16 -5.55 3.78
CA VAL A 174 6.02 -6.99 4.01
C VAL A 174 5.92 -7.72 2.68
N ALA A 175 6.69 -8.79 2.53
CA ALA A 175 6.71 -9.59 1.32
C ALA A 175 7.50 -10.90 1.51
N ASP A 176 7.34 -11.85 0.61
CA ASP A 176 8.24 -13.01 0.48
C ASP A 176 9.38 -12.63 -0.46
N VAL A 177 10.45 -12.02 0.10
CA VAL A 177 11.58 -11.51 -0.70
C VAL A 177 12.68 -12.55 -0.96
N ASP A 178 12.50 -13.76 -0.44
CA ASP A 178 13.43 -14.85 -0.74
C ASP A 178 12.76 -16.10 -1.37
N GLY A 179 11.47 -16.01 -1.67
CA GLY A 179 10.73 -17.04 -2.38
C GLY A 179 10.58 -18.35 -1.59
N ASP A 180 10.71 -18.31 -0.26
CA ASP A 180 10.57 -19.52 0.61
C ASP A 180 9.11 -19.78 1.00
N GLY A 181 8.23 -18.88 0.61
CA GLY A 181 6.80 -18.91 0.87
C GLY A 181 6.42 -18.37 2.26
N ALA A 182 7.34 -17.87 3.06
CA ALA A 182 7.04 -17.14 4.29
C ALA A 182 7.11 -15.63 4.04
N THR A 183 6.18 -14.87 4.60
CA THR A 183 6.25 -13.41 4.55
C THR A 183 7.41 -12.92 5.41
N ASP A 184 8.18 -11.98 4.87
CA ASP A 184 9.27 -11.29 5.55
C ASP A 184 8.83 -9.87 5.93
N VAL A 185 9.53 -9.25 6.88
CA VAL A 185 9.34 -7.84 7.24
C VAL A 185 10.59 -7.05 6.89
N VAL A 186 10.43 -6.03 6.06
CA VAL A 186 11.49 -5.09 5.69
C VAL A 186 11.29 -3.79 6.44
N THR A 187 12.34 -3.32 7.10
CA THR A 187 12.35 -2.04 7.78
C THR A 187 13.67 -1.33 7.56
N VAL A 188 13.80 -0.08 8.03
CA VAL A 188 14.99 0.75 7.83
C VAL A 188 15.66 1.02 9.16
N GLN A 189 16.96 0.74 9.23
CA GLN A 189 17.81 1.14 10.37
C GLN A 189 18.80 2.23 9.96
N ASN A 190 19.22 3.07 10.89
CA ASN A 190 20.13 4.21 10.65
C ASN A 190 19.64 5.16 9.55
N GLU A 191 18.33 5.20 9.29
CA GLU A 191 17.66 5.99 8.26
C GLU A 191 17.93 5.57 6.79
N HIS A 192 18.86 4.63 6.52
CA HIS A 192 19.29 4.31 5.15
C HIS A 192 19.56 2.82 4.87
N ASP A 193 19.87 1.99 5.87
CA ASP A 193 20.12 0.56 5.65
C ASP A 193 18.81 -0.25 5.73
N LEU A 194 18.52 -1.12 4.76
CA LEU A 194 17.41 -2.05 4.91
C LEU A 194 17.74 -3.15 5.92
N ARG A 195 16.80 -3.41 6.80
CA ARG A 195 16.84 -4.53 7.74
C ARG A 195 15.71 -5.48 7.42
N LEU A 196 16.05 -6.63 6.91
CA LEU A 196 15.15 -7.69 6.54
C LEU A 196 15.07 -8.73 7.67
N LEU A 197 13.88 -8.93 8.21
CA LEU A 197 13.55 -9.99 9.16
C LEU A 197 12.84 -11.09 8.39
N LYS A 198 13.51 -12.23 8.22
CA LYS A 198 12.96 -13.33 7.42
C LYS A 198 12.02 -14.21 8.24
N GLY A 199 10.87 -14.53 7.63
CA GLY A 199 9.91 -15.46 8.19
C GLY A 199 10.45 -16.88 8.37
N PRO A 200 9.65 -17.84 8.86
CA PRO A 200 8.35 -17.62 9.47
C PRO A 200 8.45 -16.93 10.84
N PHE A 201 7.41 -16.19 11.21
CA PHE A 201 7.33 -15.53 12.51
C PHE A 201 6.57 -16.39 13.54
N GLY A 202 6.98 -16.29 14.79
CA GLY A 202 6.27 -16.89 15.91
C GLY A 202 5.58 -15.84 16.77
N ARG A 203 4.48 -16.21 17.40
CA ARG A 203 3.72 -15.31 18.30
C ARG A 203 4.49 -14.88 19.56
N ASP A 204 5.70 -15.37 19.76
CA ASP A 204 6.65 -14.91 20.76
C ASP A 204 7.62 -13.84 20.23
N GLY A 205 7.45 -13.41 18.98
CA GLY A 205 8.31 -12.43 18.31
C GLY A 205 9.57 -13.03 17.67
N SER A 206 9.70 -14.37 17.67
CA SER A 206 10.81 -15.04 16.98
C SER A 206 10.63 -14.99 15.46
N TYR A 207 11.73 -14.98 14.71
CA TYR A 207 11.79 -15.05 13.26
C TYR A 207 12.97 -15.90 12.78
N GLY A 208 12.97 -16.30 11.50
CA GLY A 208 13.95 -17.25 10.95
C GLY A 208 15.38 -16.73 11.00
N SER A 209 15.64 -15.58 10.36
CA SER A 209 16.97 -14.95 10.32
C SER A 209 16.88 -13.46 10.00
N GLU A 210 18.01 -12.75 10.08
CA GLU A 210 18.10 -11.33 9.77
C GLU A 210 19.16 -11.09 8.69
N GLN A 211 18.84 -10.22 7.72
CA GLN A 211 19.79 -9.67 6.76
C GLN A 211 19.82 -8.15 6.88
N VAL A 212 20.99 -7.55 6.76
CA VAL A 212 21.14 -6.10 6.63
C VAL A 212 21.73 -5.80 5.27
N VAL A 213 20.99 -5.07 4.44
CA VAL A 213 21.44 -4.58 3.14
C VAL A 213 21.90 -3.14 3.32
N LYS A 214 23.22 -2.93 3.15
CA LYS A 214 23.83 -1.63 3.35
C LYS A 214 23.57 -0.72 2.16
N ASP A 215 23.06 0.48 2.43
CA ASP A 215 23.13 1.54 1.44
C ASP A 215 24.54 2.11 1.36
N GLN A 216 25.12 2.10 0.15
CA GLN A 216 26.48 2.60 -0.09
C GLN A 216 26.57 4.13 -0.11
N TYR A 217 25.45 4.83 -0.28
CA TYR A 217 25.38 6.28 -0.38
C TYR A 217 24.87 6.94 0.91
N SER A 218 24.33 6.14 1.83
CA SER A 218 23.72 6.61 3.07
C SER A 218 22.58 7.61 2.83
N SER A 219 21.84 7.41 1.74
CA SER A 219 20.67 8.23 1.41
C SER A 219 19.51 7.87 2.35
N ARG A 220 18.83 8.89 2.84
CA ARG A 220 17.71 8.68 3.74
C ARG A 220 16.52 8.07 3.00
N VAL A 221 16.12 6.86 3.39
CA VAL A 221 14.88 6.23 2.90
C VAL A 221 13.68 7.02 3.42
N LEU A 222 12.79 7.40 2.52
CA LEU A 222 11.55 8.11 2.85
C LEU A 222 10.38 7.15 2.95
N ASP A 223 10.26 6.21 2.00
CA ASP A 223 9.18 5.24 1.94
C ASP A 223 9.62 3.94 1.27
N LEU A 224 8.94 2.83 1.60
CA LEU A 224 9.17 1.48 1.07
C LEU A 224 7.86 0.87 0.58
N ALA A 225 7.92 0.16 -0.55
CA ALA A 225 6.87 -0.75 -0.98
C ALA A 225 7.48 -2.04 -1.57
N ALA A 226 6.66 -3.08 -1.71
CA ALA A 226 7.09 -4.38 -2.19
C ALA A 226 6.14 -4.93 -3.27
N GLY A 227 6.72 -5.50 -4.35
CA GLY A 227 6.02 -6.11 -5.47
C GLY A 227 6.99 -6.80 -6.40
N ASP A 228 6.52 -7.66 -7.30
CA ASP A 228 7.34 -8.39 -8.27
C ASP A 228 7.54 -7.55 -9.54
N VAL A 229 8.47 -6.58 -9.49
CA VAL A 229 8.67 -5.61 -10.59
C VAL A 229 9.36 -6.21 -11.82
N ASN A 230 9.91 -7.43 -11.69
CA ASN A 230 10.61 -8.11 -12.78
C ASN A 230 9.89 -9.39 -13.28
N GLY A 231 8.80 -9.81 -12.64
CA GLY A 231 7.98 -10.94 -13.03
C GLY A 231 8.64 -12.31 -12.81
N ASP A 232 9.62 -12.41 -11.90
CA ASP A 232 10.33 -13.67 -11.65
C ASP A 232 9.67 -14.54 -10.56
N GLY A 233 8.61 -14.04 -9.92
CA GLY A 233 7.83 -14.72 -8.89
C GLY A 233 8.40 -14.58 -7.48
N ILE A 234 9.42 -13.78 -7.27
CA ILE A 234 9.97 -13.39 -5.97
C ILE A 234 9.72 -11.90 -5.79
N THR A 235 9.23 -11.52 -4.62
CA THR A 235 8.89 -10.10 -4.39
C THR A 235 10.13 -9.24 -4.23
N ASP A 236 10.16 -8.12 -4.94
CA ASP A 236 11.18 -7.08 -4.88
C ASP A 236 10.78 -5.97 -3.88
N VAL A 237 11.71 -5.09 -3.56
CA VAL A 237 11.48 -3.92 -2.73
C VAL A 237 11.90 -2.68 -3.49
N ALA A 238 11.06 -1.63 -3.47
CA ALA A 238 11.44 -0.31 -3.96
C ALA A 238 11.34 0.74 -2.86
N ALA A 239 12.05 1.83 -3.05
CA ALA A 239 12.04 2.97 -2.14
C ALA A 239 12.15 4.29 -2.87
N THR A 240 11.65 5.34 -2.21
CA THR A 240 12.09 6.70 -2.46
C THR A 240 13.15 7.08 -1.44
N GLU A 241 14.20 7.74 -1.89
CA GLU A 241 15.31 8.18 -1.05
C GLU A 241 15.61 9.67 -1.23
N ASN A 242 16.26 10.27 -0.23
CA ASN A 242 16.79 11.63 -0.30
C ASN A 242 18.26 11.60 0.16
N ASP A 243 19.18 12.07 -0.67
CA ASP A 243 20.61 12.15 -0.32
C ASP A 243 20.95 13.37 0.54
N GLU A 244 19.98 14.24 0.82
CA GLU A 244 20.08 15.43 1.67
C GLU A 244 21.11 16.50 1.20
N ASP A 245 21.82 16.26 0.10
CA ASP A 245 22.80 17.20 -0.43
C ASP A 245 22.15 18.41 -1.10
N GLU A 246 20.94 18.24 -1.69
CA GLU A 246 20.19 19.26 -2.40
C GLU A 246 18.71 19.19 -2.05
N TYR A 247 18.01 20.31 -2.16
CA TYR A 247 16.60 20.43 -1.78
C TYR A 247 15.68 19.41 -2.48
N ASP A 248 16.07 18.91 -3.65
CA ASP A 248 15.29 18.03 -4.50
C ASP A 248 15.98 16.74 -4.95
N SER A 249 16.97 16.29 -4.20
CA SER A 249 17.79 15.12 -4.51
C SER A 249 17.08 13.77 -4.26
N ARG A 250 15.75 13.74 -4.31
CA ARG A 250 14.97 12.50 -4.18
C ARG A 250 15.09 11.65 -5.43
N ARG A 251 15.23 10.33 -5.24
CA ARG A 251 15.34 9.36 -6.32
C ARG A 251 14.56 8.09 -6.01
N VAL A 252 14.32 7.29 -7.04
CA VAL A 252 13.69 5.98 -6.94
C VAL A 252 14.76 4.91 -7.04
N VAL A 253 14.72 3.96 -6.10
CA VAL A 253 15.66 2.84 -6.01
C VAL A 253 14.92 1.53 -5.79
N TYR A 254 15.58 0.40 -6.11
CA TYR A 254 15.01 -0.91 -5.87
C TYR A 254 16.06 -1.96 -5.55
N TRP A 255 15.63 -3.04 -4.93
CA TRP A 255 16.39 -4.24 -4.59
C TRP A 255 15.60 -5.45 -5.09
N LEU A 256 16.20 -6.26 -5.93
CA LEU A 256 15.55 -7.50 -6.37
C LEU A 256 15.56 -8.54 -5.27
N GLY A 257 14.44 -9.23 -5.09
CA GLY A 257 14.32 -10.43 -4.28
C GLY A 257 15.07 -11.60 -4.93
N THR A 258 15.67 -12.46 -4.13
CA THR A 258 16.32 -13.68 -4.59
C THR A 258 16.26 -14.74 -3.50
N GLN A 259 16.48 -16.02 -3.82
CA GLN A 259 16.55 -17.10 -2.81
C GLN A 259 17.57 -16.85 -1.69
N GLN A 260 18.43 -15.85 -1.81
CA GLN A 260 19.37 -15.44 -0.77
C GLN A 260 18.90 -14.20 0.00
N GLY A 261 17.78 -13.59 -0.39
CA GLY A 261 17.25 -12.31 0.07
C GLY A 261 17.51 -11.21 -0.93
N LEU A 262 17.51 -9.96 -0.48
CA LEU A 262 17.62 -8.79 -1.34
C LEU A 262 19.01 -8.61 -1.95
N THR A 263 19.05 -8.24 -3.23
CA THR A 263 20.27 -7.85 -3.96
C THR A 263 20.85 -6.54 -3.43
N PRO A 264 22.04 -6.13 -3.88
CA PRO A 264 22.45 -4.74 -3.74
C PRO A 264 21.49 -3.79 -4.48
N TYR A 265 21.36 -2.62 -3.95
CA TYR A 265 20.66 -1.46 -4.41
C TYR A 265 20.89 -1.09 -5.88
N THR A 266 19.84 -0.71 -6.57
CA THR A 266 19.86 -0.27 -7.97
C THR A 266 19.04 1.01 -8.13
N LEU A 267 19.56 2.00 -8.86
CA LEU A 267 18.83 3.21 -9.25
C LEU A 267 17.87 2.92 -10.40
N VAL A 268 16.68 3.50 -10.34
CA VAL A 268 15.84 3.66 -11.53
C VAL A 268 16.36 4.87 -12.32
N TYR A 269 16.67 4.68 -13.60
CA TYR A 269 17.24 5.73 -14.44
C TYR A 269 16.19 6.33 -15.38
N ASP A 270 16.27 7.66 -15.58
CA ASP A 270 15.48 8.38 -16.56
C ASP A 270 16.08 8.29 -17.98
N ILE A 271 15.44 8.97 -18.94
CA ILE A 271 15.86 8.96 -20.35
C ILE A 271 17.25 9.60 -20.59
N ASP A 272 17.70 10.44 -19.70
CA ASP A 272 19.00 11.12 -19.78
C ASP A 272 20.11 10.33 -19.07
N GLY A 273 19.74 9.21 -18.43
CA GLY A 273 20.63 8.34 -17.67
C GLY A 273 20.98 8.89 -16.29
N ALA A 274 20.21 9.85 -15.80
CA ALA A 274 20.23 10.30 -14.42
C ALA A 274 19.29 9.43 -13.55
N GLY A 275 19.45 9.47 -12.23
CA GLY A 275 18.49 8.84 -11.33
C GLY A 275 17.12 9.45 -11.48
N LEU A 276 16.07 8.62 -11.70
CA LEU A 276 14.70 9.11 -11.83
C LEU A 276 14.30 9.84 -10.55
N GLN A 277 13.75 11.03 -10.71
CA GLN A 277 13.33 11.85 -9.58
C GLN A 277 12.21 11.19 -8.79
N GLY A 278 12.48 10.89 -7.52
CA GLY A 278 11.57 10.30 -6.56
C GLY A 278 10.61 11.29 -5.90
N GLY A 279 9.93 10.83 -4.88
CA GLY A 279 8.95 11.57 -4.11
C GLY A 279 9.03 11.30 -2.61
N GLU A 280 7.92 11.44 -1.92
CA GLU A 280 7.79 11.21 -0.48
C GLU A 280 7.19 9.84 -0.13
N ASN A 281 6.46 9.23 -1.08
CA ASN A 281 5.81 7.93 -0.90
C ASN A 281 5.75 7.17 -2.22
N LEU A 282 5.47 5.87 -2.15
CA LEU A 282 5.28 4.99 -3.31
C LEU A 282 4.38 3.81 -2.96
N ASP A 283 3.81 3.21 -4.01
CA ASP A 283 3.12 1.92 -3.95
C ASP A 283 3.45 1.10 -5.20
N ILE A 284 3.25 -0.22 -5.15
CA ILE A 284 3.62 -1.15 -6.22
C ILE A 284 2.44 -2.06 -6.56
N GLY A 285 2.16 -2.23 -7.87
CA GLY A 285 1.16 -3.15 -8.39
C GLY A 285 1.07 -3.14 -9.91
N ASP A 286 0.56 -4.20 -10.51
CA ASP A 286 0.47 -4.40 -11.97
C ASP A 286 -0.73 -3.61 -12.56
N ILE A 287 -0.52 -2.30 -12.80
CA ILE A 287 -1.54 -1.35 -13.25
C ILE A 287 -1.99 -1.64 -14.69
N ASN A 288 -1.07 -2.12 -15.53
CA ASN A 288 -1.32 -2.35 -16.94
C ASN A 288 -1.66 -3.83 -17.26
N ARG A 289 -1.58 -4.72 -16.28
CA ARG A 289 -1.81 -6.17 -16.38
C ARG A 289 -0.92 -6.87 -17.39
N ASP A 290 0.34 -6.47 -17.43
CA ASP A 290 1.33 -7.13 -18.28
C ASP A 290 2.15 -8.22 -17.54
N GLY A 291 1.91 -8.40 -16.24
CA GLY A 291 2.52 -9.42 -15.39
C GLY A 291 3.82 -8.97 -14.70
N TYR A 292 4.11 -7.69 -14.75
CA TYR A 292 5.20 -7.03 -14.01
C TYR A 292 4.58 -5.95 -13.13
N ASP A 293 4.89 -5.94 -11.86
CA ASP A 293 4.39 -4.88 -11.00
C ASP A 293 5.03 -3.54 -11.34
N ASP A 294 4.21 -2.51 -11.45
CA ASP A 294 4.61 -1.13 -11.72
C ASP A 294 4.86 -0.38 -10.41
N ILE A 295 5.72 0.63 -10.43
CA ILE A 295 5.93 1.52 -9.28
C ILE A 295 5.17 2.83 -9.52
N VAL A 296 4.36 3.24 -8.53
CA VAL A 296 3.74 4.57 -8.50
C VAL A 296 4.39 5.40 -7.40
N VAL A 297 4.93 6.54 -7.76
CA VAL A 297 5.63 7.45 -6.84
C VAL A 297 4.84 8.75 -6.68
N GLY A 298 4.50 9.11 -5.46
CA GLY A 298 3.92 10.40 -5.12
C GLY A 298 4.99 11.42 -4.75
N ARG A 299 4.97 12.58 -5.41
CA ARG A 299 5.84 13.72 -5.14
C ARG A 299 5.02 14.97 -4.85
N ALA A 300 4.78 15.22 -3.58
CA ALA A 300 3.97 16.32 -3.10
C ALA A 300 4.73 17.67 -3.04
N VAL A 301 6.04 17.64 -3.14
CA VAL A 301 6.86 18.85 -3.01
C VAL A 301 6.84 19.69 -4.28
N ASP A 302 6.48 20.96 -4.13
CA ASP A 302 6.69 22.02 -5.15
C ASP A 302 8.18 22.38 -5.24
N GLY A 303 9.01 21.44 -5.69
CA GLY A 303 10.45 21.67 -5.72
C GLY A 303 10.84 22.78 -6.68
N TYR A 304 11.59 23.74 -6.20
CA TYR A 304 12.36 24.68 -7.03
C TYR A 304 13.83 24.46 -6.74
N ASP A 305 14.53 23.92 -7.70
CA ASP A 305 15.99 24.05 -7.74
C ASP A 305 16.36 24.97 -8.91
N SER A 306 16.88 26.16 -8.56
CA SER A 306 17.33 27.14 -9.53
C SER A 306 18.57 26.69 -10.29
N ASP A 307 19.30 25.72 -9.79
CA ASP A 307 20.59 25.31 -10.29
C ASP A 307 20.50 24.09 -11.23
N LEU A 308 19.43 23.29 -11.14
CA LEU A 308 19.28 22.08 -11.95
C LEU A 308 18.43 22.24 -13.22
N ASP A 309 17.85 23.43 -13.46
CA ASP A 309 16.96 23.65 -14.62
C ASP A 309 15.80 22.62 -14.69
N ASN A 310 15.49 22.00 -13.57
CA ASN A 310 14.43 21.02 -13.45
C ASN A 310 13.07 21.71 -13.57
N PRO A 311 12.18 21.23 -14.44
CA PRO A 311 10.87 21.86 -14.56
C PRO A 311 10.16 21.85 -13.22
N TYR A 312 9.85 23.03 -12.77
CA TYR A 312 9.05 23.29 -11.58
C TYR A 312 7.79 22.44 -11.61
N VAL A 313 7.64 21.54 -10.62
CA VAL A 313 6.44 20.72 -10.47
C VAL A 313 5.48 21.48 -9.56
N LYS A 314 4.66 22.31 -10.17
CA LYS A 314 3.64 23.09 -9.49
C LYS A 314 2.54 22.16 -8.98
N GLY A 315 2.23 22.25 -7.70
CA GLY A 315 1.14 21.51 -7.08
C GLY A 315 1.44 20.04 -6.75
N GLY A 316 2.64 19.55 -7.05
CA GLY A 316 2.99 18.14 -6.90
C GLY A 316 2.63 17.28 -8.13
N ARG A 317 2.98 16.00 -8.09
CA ARG A 317 2.70 15.03 -9.17
C ARG A 317 2.81 13.60 -8.68
N ILE A 318 2.34 12.66 -9.49
CA ILE A 318 2.71 11.25 -9.41
C ILE A 318 3.51 10.83 -10.64
N ALA A 319 4.32 9.77 -10.49
CA ALA A 319 5.00 9.09 -11.57
C ALA A 319 4.54 7.63 -11.58
N TRP A 320 4.10 7.13 -12.72
CA TRP A 320 3.92 5.71 -12.99
C TRP A 320 5.15 5.21 -13.75
N ILE A 321 5.81 4.16 -13.24
CA ILE A 321 7.04 3.59 -13.76
C ILE A 321 6.76 2.12 -14.07
N PRO A 322 6.69 1.71 -15.37
CA PRO A 322 6.35 0.34 -15.71
C PRO A 322 7.44 -0.66 -15.27
N GLY A 323 6.99 -1.80 -14.73
CA GLY A 323 7.80 -2.97 -14.52
C GLY A 323 8.21 -3.63 -15.84
N THR A 324 9.32 -4.36 -15.87
CA THR A 324 9.79 -5.12 -17.04
C THR A 324 10.66 -6.30 -16.59
N PRO A 325 10.93 -7.31 -17.45
CA PRO A 325 11.84 -8.41 -17.08
C PRO A 325 13.24 -7.99 -16.61
N ASP A 326 13.64 -6.75 -16.90
CA ASP A 326 14.93 -6.18 -16.49
C ASP A 326 14.81 -5.27 -15.24
N GLY A 327 13.61 -5.20 -14.63
CA GLY A 327 13.24 -4.31 -13.52
C GLY A 327 12.49 -3.05 -14.00
N PRO A 328 12.30 -2.04 -13.13
CA PRO A 328 11.51 -0.84 -13.43
C PRO A 328 12.14 0.01 -14.56
N ASP A 329 11.35 0.41 -15.58
CA ASP A 329 11.79 1.20 -16.73
C ASP A 329 11.47 2.69 -16.57
N GLY A 330 12.33 3.43 -15.89
CA GLY A 330 12.16 4.87 -15.68
C GLY A 330 12.25 5.72 -16.96
N VAL A 331 12.78 5.17 -18.07
CA VAL A 331 12.77 5.85 -19.38
C VAL A 331 11.33 5.99 -19.92
N LYS A 332 10.44 5.06 -19.54
CA LYS A 332 9.03 5.07 -19.91
C LYS A 332 8.11 5.66 -18.85
N ALA A 333 8.66 6.23 -17.80
CA ALA A 333 7.84 6.83 -16.73
C ALA A 333 6.85 7.86 -17.29
N VAL A 334 5.61 7.81 -16.79
CA VAL A 334 4.53 8.75 -17.11
C VAL A 334 4.25 9.60 -15.89
N PHE A 335 4.25 10.92 -16.07
CA PHE A 335 4.00 11.86 -14.99
C PHE A 335 2.60 12.48 -15.12
N LEU A 336 1.84 12.50 -14.04
CA LEU A 336 0.49 13.06 -13.97
C LEU A 336 0.37 14.03 -12.79
N ASN A 337 -0.36 15.12 -13.02
CA ASN A 337 -0.76 16.11 -12.01
C ASN A 337 -2.12 16.72 -12.38
N GLN A 338 -2.60 17.71 -11.64
CA GLN A 338 -3.88 18.36 -11.92
C GLN A 338 -3.92 19.16 -13.24
N ASP A 339 -2.78 19.50 -13.85
CA ASP A 339 -2.74 20.11 -15.19
C ASP A 339 -2.72 19.04 -16.33
N SER A 340 -2.66 17.75 -16.00
CA SER A 340 -2.70 16.67 -16.97
C SER A 340 -4.09 16.48 -17.55
N ALA A 341 -4.16 16.12 -18.83
CA ALA A 341 -5.44 15.97 -19.54
C ALA A 341 -6.35 14.93 -18.86
N GLY A 342 -7.56 15.36 -18.48
CA GLY A 342 -8.57 14.52 -17.86
C GLY A 342 -8.51 14.47 -16.33
N VAL A 343 -7.44 14.94 -15.72
CA VAL A 343 -7.34 15.04 -14.25
C VAL A 343 -8.14 16.26 -13.78
N PRO A 344 -9.02 16.12 -12.78
CA PRO A 344 -9.78 17.24 -12.21
C PRO A 344 -8.89 18.21 -11.45
N GLY A 345 -9.25 19.51 -11.46
CA GLY A 345 -8.55 20.57 -10.74
C GLY A 345 -7.68 21.41 -11.67
N THR A 346 -6.77 22.14 -11.09
CA THR A 346 -5.70 22.92 -11.73
C THR A 346 -4.55 22.94 -10.75
N ALA A 347 -3.36 22.57 -11.16
CA ALA A 347 -2.23 22.55 -10.26
C ALA A 347 -1.90 23.95 -9.72
N GLU A 348 -1.93 24.09 -8.41
CA GLU A 348 -1.56 25.31 -7.69
C GLU A 348 -0.40 25.03 -6.73
N GLN A 349 0.34 26.07 -6.40
CA GLN A 349 1.44 25.91 -5.45
C GLN A 349 0.88 25.57 -4.07
N GLY A 350 1.34 24.49 -3.48
CA GLY A 350 0.90 24.06 -2.16
C GLY A 350 -0.25 23.04 -2.15
N ASP A 351 -0.75 22.59 -3.32
CA ASP A 351 -1.81 21.57 -3.40
C ASP A 351 -1.33 20.21 -2.88
N HIS A 352 -0.05 19.92 -3.09
CA HIS A 352 0.58 18.67 -2.65
C HIS A 352 -0.04 17.42 -3.28
N PHE A 353 -0.38 17.44 -4.58
CA PHE A 353 -0.82 16.27 -5.34
C PHE A 353 0.26 15.18 -5.29
N GLY A 354 -0.12 13.97 -4.92
CA GLY A 354 0.84 12.88 -4.69
C GLY A 354 1.35 12.80 -3.23
N THR A 355 0.66 13.41 -2.27
CA THR A 355 1.05 13.33 -0.85
C THR A 355 1.03 11.90 -0.32
N ASP A 356 0.09 11.10 -0.82
CA ASP A 356 -0.07 9.69 -0.52
C ASP A 356 -0.61 8.98 -1.76
N VAL A 357 -0.24 7.73 -2.01
CA VAL A 357 -0.69 6.94 -3.16
C VAL A 357 -1.05 5.53 -2.74
N GLN A 358 -2.14 4.99 -3.32
CA GLN A 358 -2.57 3.61 -3.11
C GLN A 358 -3.08 3.03 -4.43
N ILE A 359 -2.78 1.75 -4.66
CA ILE A 359 -3.16 1.00 -5.86
C ILE A 359 -4.27 0.00 -5.52
N GLY A 360 -5.35 -0.02 -6.33
CA GLY A 360 -6.45 -0.98 -6.20
C GLY A 360 -7.49 -0.82 -7.29
N ASP A 361 -8.22 -1.88 -7.64
CA ASP A 361 -9.28 -1.87 -8.66
C ASP A 361 -10.57 -1.30 -8.04
N VAL A 362 -10.82 -0.01 -8.26
CA VAL A 362 -11.94 0.73 -7.65
C VAL A 362 -13.21 0.62 -8.48
N ASP A 363 -13.12 0.51 -9.80
CA ASP A 363 -14.28 0.47 -10.69
C ASP A 363 -14.61 -0.93 -11.22
N GLY A 364 -13.77 -1.94 -10.93
CA GLY A 364 -14.00 -3.34 -11.26
C GLY A 364 -13.75 -3.66 -12.74
N ASP A 365 -13.01 -2.82 -13.46
CA ASP A 365 -12.67 -3.06 -14.85
C ASP A 365 -11.51 -4.06 -15.02
N GLY A 366 -10.87 -4.33 -13.90
CA GLY A 366 -9.80 -5.30 -13.75
C GLY A 366 -8.41 -4.73 -13.91
N TYR A 367 -8.23 -3.45 -14.19
CA TYR A 367 -6.96 -2.75 -14.14
C TYR A 367 -6.88 -1.99 -12.82
N PRO A 368 -5.84 -2.19 -11.99
CA PRO A 368 -5.73 -1.41 -10.76
C PRO A 368 -5.64 0.10 -11.04
N ASP A 369 -6.39 0.87 -10.26
CA ASP A 369 -6.41 2.32 -10.27
C ASP A 369 -5.43 2.89 -9.24
N VAL A 370 -5.19 4.18 -9.28
CA VAL A 370 -4.37 4.91 -8.28
C VAL A 370 -5.20 5.97 -7.59
N LEU A 371 -5.38 5.83 -6.29
CA LEU A 371 -5.91 6.88 -5.44
C LEU A 371 -4.77 7.72 -4.88
N THR A 372 -4.87 9.05 -5.00
CA THR A 372 -3.85 9.97 -4.47
C THR A 372 -4.46 11.12 -3.70
N GLY A 373 -3.72 11.59 -2.69
CA GLY A 373 -4.10 12.73 -1.88
C GLY A 373 -3.63 14.06 -2.44
N VAL A 374 -4.46 15.11 -2.21
CA VAL A 374 -4.21 16.53 -2.57
C VAL A 374 -4.59 17.41 -1.37
N PRO A 375 -3.90 17.27 -0.21
CA PRO A 375 -4.35 17.88 1.04
C PRO A 375 -4.31 19.42 1.05
N GLY A 376 -3.55 20.04 0.19
CA GLY A 376 -3.45 21.49 0.09
C GLY A 376 -4.48 22.13 -0.82
N GLU A 377 -5.33 21.35 -1.51
CA GLU A 377 -6.35 21.86 -2.44
C GLU A 377 -7.28 22.88 -1.78
N ASP A 378 -7.44 24.04 -2.42
CA ASP A 378 -8.35 25.10 -2.01
C ASP A 378 -9.75 24.85 -2.56
N LEU A 379 -10.78 24.75 -1.71
CA LEU A 379 -12.17 24.65 -2.15
C LEU A 379 -12.83 26.04 -2.23
N GLY A 380 -12.55 26.76 -3.28
CA GLY A 380 -13.01 28.13 -3.50
C GLY A 380 -12.33 29.12 -2.56
N SER A 381 -12.97 29.51 -1.45
CA SER A 381 -12.37 30.40 -0.44
C SER A 381 -11.88 29.67 0.81
N VAL A 382 -12.01 28.35 0.84
CA VAL A 382 -11.61 27.51 1.97
C VAL A 382 -10.23 26.94 1.65
N ALA A 383 -9.20 27.58 2.20
CA ALA A 383 -7.82 27.21 1.94
C ALA A 383 -7.43 25.90 2.63
N GLU A 384 -6.63 25.07 1.95
CA GLU A 384 -6.09 23.81 2.48
C GLU A 384 -7.21 22.88 2.99
N ALA A 385 -8.38 22.91 2.34
CA ALA A 385 -9.49 22.01 2.66
C ALA A 385 -9.19 20.57 2.24
N GLY A 386 -8.52 20.43 1.10
CA GLY A 386 -8.02 19.19 0.56
C GLY A 386 -8.99 18.39 -0.31
N ALA A 387 -8.41 17.46 -1.06
CA ALA A 387 -9.09 16.53 -1.98
C ALA A 387 -8.38 15.17 -2.03
N ALA A 388 -9.05 14.16 -2.58
CA ALA A 388 -8.42 12.94 -3.06
C ALA A 388 -8.85 12.71 -4.51
N VAL A 389 -7.94 12.22 -5.35
CA VAL A 389 -8.13 12.02 -6.79
C VAL A 389 -7.87 10.56 -7.13
N LEU A 390 -8.81 9.94 -7.85
CA LEU A 390 -8.66 8.63 -8.46
C LEU A 390 -8.24 8.80 -9.91
N LEU A 391 -7.18 8.09 -10.30
CA LEU A 391 -6.70 7.97 -11.67
C LEU A 391 -6.86 6.52 -12.11
N HIS A 392 -7.32 6.29 -13.36
CA HIS A 392 -7.61 4.95 -13.82
C HIS A 392 -6.41 4.24 -14.44
N GLY A 393 -6.28 2.95 -14.08
CA GLY A 393 -5.40 2.01 -14.76
C GLY A 393 -5.95 1.63 -16.13
N SER A 394 -5.11 1.10 -17.00
CA SER A 394 -5.49 0.58 -18.31
C SER A 394 -4.38 -0.29 -18.89
N ALA A 395 -4.68 -1.06 -19.95
CA ALA A 395 -3.65 -1.78 -20.71
C ALA A 395 -2.49 -0.92 -21.25
N SER A 396 -2.59 0.41 -21.15
CA SER A 396 -1.55 1.37 -21.55
C SER A 396 -0.85 2.00 -20.35
N GLY A 397 -1.16 1.55 -19.14
CA GLY A 397 -0.73 2.12 -17.87
C GLY A 397 -1.71 3.17 -17.35
N LEU A 398 -1.21 4.02 -16.47
CA LEU A 398 -2.00 5.00 -15.75
C LEU A 398 -2.43 6.19 -16.61
N THR A 399 -3.68 6.64 -16.46
CA THR A 399 -4.28 7.72 -17.25
C THR A 399 -5.10 8.69 -16.40
N GLY A 400 -5.13 9.99 -16.80
CA GLY A 400 -6.08 10.96 -16.26
C GLY A 400 -7.47 10.88 -16.89
N THR A 401 -7.67 10.06 -17.92
CA THR A 401 -8.98 9.95 -18.59
C THR A 401 -10.01 9.31 -17.68
N GLY A 402 -11.09 10.04 -17.39
CA GLY A 402 -12.13 9.55 -16.48
C GLY A 402 -11.82 9.77 -15.00
N ALA A 403 -10.67 10.36 -14.66
CA ALA A 403 -10.28 10.63 -13.29
C ALA A 403 -11.39 11.30 -12.46
N GLN A 404 -11.51 10.92 -11.21
CA GLN A 404 -12.53 11.40 -10.28
C GLN A 404 -11.90 12.11 -9.09
N VAL A 405 -12.62 13.10 -8.55
CA VAL A 405 -12.20 13.82 -7.35
C VAL A 405 -13.27 13.71 -6.27
N VAL A 406 -12.85 13.49 -5.05
CA VAL A 406 -13.69 13.55 -3.85
C VAL A 406 -13.15 14.60 -2.88
N THR A 407 -14.06 15.38 -2.31
CA THR A 407 -13.78 16.40 -1.29
C THR A 407 -14.87 16.35 -0.23
N GLN A 408 -14.71 17.04 0.88
CA GLN A 408 -15.77 17.21 1.87
C GLN A 408 -16.99 17.97 1.32
N SER A 409 -16.86 18.69 0.18
CA SER A 409 -17.97 19.33 -0.51
C SER A 409 -18.66 18.46 -1.57
N THR A 410 -18.16 17.24 -1.81
CA THR A 410 -18.79 16.29 -2.74
C THR A 410 -20.15 15.82 -2.19
N GLY A 411 -21.13 15.66 -3.08
CA GLY A 411 -22.47 15.21 -2.69
C GLY A 411 -22.44 13.88 -1.95
N ASN A 412 -23.21 13.74 -0.89
CA ASN A 412 -23.29 12.60 0.05
C ASN A 412 -22.07 12.44 0.99
N VAL A 413 -21.04 13.26 0.90
CA VAL A 413 -19.94 13.28 1.87
C VAL A 413 -20.40 14.05 3.11
N PRO A 414 -20.37 13.46 4.32
CA PRO A 414 -20.76 14.17 5.55
C PRO A 414 -19.67 15.16 5.97
N GLY A 415 -20.06 16.22 6.68
CA GLY A 415 -19.15 17.24 7.18
C GLY A 415 -19.26 18.54 6.39
N THR A 416 -18.32 19.42 6.61
CA THR A 416 -18.19 20.72 5.93
C THR A 416 -16.70 21.02 5.82
N ALA A 417 -16.23 21.32 4.63
CA ALA A 417 -14.84 21.71 4.42
C ALA A 417 -14.47 22.96 5.22
N GLU A 418 -13.45 22.87 6.02
CA GLU A 418 -12.89 23.95 6.82
C GLU A 418 -11.44 24.21 6.43
N LYS A 419 -10.95 25.40 6.76
CA LYS A 419 -9.58 25.75 6.44
C LYS A 419 -8.59 24.87 7.21
N GLY A 420 -7.68 24.23 6.48
CA GLY A 420 -6.61 23.42 7.06
C GLY A 420 -7.07 22.05 7.55
N ASP A 421 -8.16 21.51 7.01
CA ASP A 421 -8.61 20.14 7.28
C ASP A 421 -7.65 19.11 6.70
N PHE A 422 -7.01 19.45 5.58
CA PHE A 422 -6.07 18.58 4.87
C PHE A 422 -6.70 17.24 4.48
N PHE A 423 -7.95 17.23 3.98
CA PHE A 423 -8.59 16.04 3.45
C PHE A 423 -7.74 15.44 2.31
N GLY A 424 -7.46 14.15 2.35
CA GLY A 424 -6.51 13.52 1.44
C GLY A 424 -5.06 13.52 1.94
N LYS A 425 -4.79 13.86 3.22
CA LYS A 425 -3.44 13.76 3.78
C LYS A 425 -2.93 12.32 3.79
N ALA A 426 -3.81 11.36 4.01
CA ALA A 426 -3.58 9.94 3.84
C ALA A 426 -4.78 9.32 3.15
N VAL A 427 -4.55 8.30 2.32
CA VAL A 427 -5.57 7.56 1.57
C VAL A 427 -5.37 6.06 1.74
N HIS A 428 -6.46 5.28 1.59
CA HIS A 428 -6.39 3.83 1.66
C HIS A 428 -7.45 3.19 0.78
N LEU A 429 -7.11 2.03 0.18
CA LEU A 429 -7.98 1.21 -0.65
C LEU A 429 -8.08 -0.21 -0.08
N GLY A 430 -9.30 -0.76 0.00
CA GLY A 430 -9.53 -2.14 0.43
C GLY A 430 -10.96 -2.57 0.19
N ASP A 431 -11.20 -3.83 -0.17
CA ASP A 431 -12.54 -4.38 -0.38
C ASP A 431 -13.21 -4.68 0.97
N SER A 432 -13.85 -3.67 1.52
CA SER A 432 -14.43 -3.71 2.87
C SER A 432 -15.72 -4.51 2.97
N ASN A 433 -16.30 -4.93 1.82
CA ASN A 433 -17.62 -5.55 1.75
C ASN A 433 -17.69 -6.82 0.87
N ASP A 434 -16.53 -7.30 0.35
CA ASP A 434 -16.35 -8.48 -0.52
C ASP A 434 -17.21 -8.39 -1.82
N ASP A 435 -17.34 -7.16 -2.39
CA ASP A 435 -18.03 -6.98 -3.66
C ASP A 435 -17.08 -6.94 -4.87
N GLY A 436 -15.79 -7.05 -4.64
CA GLY A 436 -14.73 -7.10 -5.65
C GLY A 436 -14.26 -5.72 -6.10
N LEU A 437 -14.74 -4.63 -5.48
CA LEU A 437 -14.28 -3.27 -5.71
C LEU A 437 -13.50 -2.77 -4.50
N ALA A 438 -12.40 -2.07 -4.75
CA ALA A 438 -11.69 -1.42 -3.65
C ALA A 438 -12.50 -0.22 -3.15
N ASP A 439 -12.89 -0.24 -1.89
CA ASP A 439 -13.50 0.88 -1.17
C ASP A 439 -12.43 1.88 -0.73
N VAL A 440 -12.85 3.11 -0.46
CA VAL A 440 -11.94 4.23 -0.21
C VAL A 440 -12.01 4.70 1.24
N ALA A 441 -10.87 4.91 1.88
CA ALA A 441 -10.77 5.70 3.10
C ALA A 441 -9.86 6.92 2.88
N VAL A 442 -10.26 8.06 3.45
CA VAL A 442 -9.54 9.34 3.31
C VAL A 442 -9.40 9.98 4.68
N GLY A 443 -8.18 10.30 5.05
CA GLY A 443 -7.84 10.99 6.29
C GLY A 443 -7.81 12.51 6.12
N ALA A 444 -8.31 13.23 7.14
CA ALA A 444 -8.20 14.68 7.28
C ALA A 444 -7.70 15.01 8.70
N PRO A 445 -6.40 14.98 8.93
CA PRO A 445 -5.84 15.13 10.29
C PRO A 445 -6.00 16.53 10.88
N GLY A 446 -6.27 17.55 10.06
CA GLY A 446 -6.53 18.92 10.50
C GLY A 446 -7.95 19.16 10.99
N GLU A 447 -8.88 18.30 10.60
CA GLU A 447 -10.31 18.41 10.94
C GLU A 447 -10.55 18.67 12.43
N ASN A 448 -11.49 19.59 12.74
CA ASN A 448 -11.86 19.95 14.11
C ASN A 448 -10.65 20.32 15.01
N ALA A 449 -9.86 21.28 14.55
CA ALA A 449 -8.66 21.80 15.26
C ALA A 449 -7.61 20.70 15.57
N ASN A 450 -7.25 19.94 14.55
CA ASN A 450 -6.29 18.82 14.59
C ASN A 450 -6.74 17.62 15.45
N SER A 451 -8.02 17.46 15.68
CA SER A 451 -8.57 16.21 16.22
C SER A 451 -8.42 15.09 15.19
N GLY A 452 -8.68 15.42 13.95
CA GLY A 452 -8.63 14.52 12.82
C GLY A 452 -9.83 13.60 12.69
N PHE A 453 -10.16 13.26 11.44
CA PHE A 453 -11.23 12.33 11.06
C PHE A 453 -10.83 11.49 9.86
N VAL A 454 -11.54 10.38 9.68
CA VAL A 454 -11.45 9.51 8.50
C VAL A 454 -12.84 9.38 7.90
N TRP A 455 -12.93 9.66 6.62
CA TRP A 455 -14.07 9.32 5.78
C TRP A 455 -13.87 7.96 5.16
N VAL A 456 -14.93 7.17 5.11
CA VAL A 456 -14.94 5.88 4.41
C VAL A 456 -16.07 5.91 3.39
N PHE A 457 -15.77 5.42 2.19
CA PHE A 457 -16.68 5.44 1.06
C PHE A 457 -16.76 4.04 0.46
N ARG A 458 -17.98 3.58 0.20
CA ARG A 458 -18.18 2.44 -0.67
C ARG A 458 -18.12 2.91 -2.11
N SER A 459 -17.23 2.27 -2.85
CA SER A 459 -17.06 2.49 -4.28
C SER A 459 -18.17 1.84 -5.10
N GLY A 460 -18.20 2.13 -6.37
CA GLY A 460 -19.07 1.52 -7.34
C GLY A 460 -18.51 1.71 -8.74
N PRO A 461 -18.93 0.91 -9.72
CA PRO A 461 -18.30 0.84 -11.05
C PRO A 461 -18.19 2.16 -11.83
N THR A 462 -18.77 3.24 -11.35
CA THR A 462 -18.76 4.55 -12.00
C THR A 462 -18.63 5.71 -11.04
N THR A 463 -18.42 5.46 -9.76
CA THR A 463 -18.36 6.52 -8.75
C THR A 463 -17.59 6.11 -7.51
N LEU A 464 -16.73 7.00 -7.02
CA LEU A 464 -16.03 6.84 -5.74
C LEU A 464 -16.95 6.86 -4.53
N VAL A 465 -18.12 7.49 -4.63
CA VAL A 465 -19.03 7.71 -3.51
C VAL A 465 -20.42 7.23 -3.88
N THR A 466 -20.79 6.04 -3.39
CA THR A 466 -22.14 5.50 -3.62
C THR A 466 -23.15 6.14 -2.65
N PRO A 467 -24.41 6.30 -3.05
CA PRO A 467 -25.47 6.76 -2.13
C PRO A 467 -25.58 5.84 -0.91
N ASN A 468 -25.55 6.41 0.30
CA ASN A 468 -25.58 5.69 1.59
C ASN A 468 -24.34 4.81 1.87
N GLY A 469 -23.29 4.91 1.05
CA GLY A 469 -22.02 4.21 1.24
C GLY A 469 -20.97 5.03 1.98
N THR A 470 -21.34 6.14 2.63
CA THR A 470 -20.40 7.03 3.32
C THR A 470 -20.48 6.88 4.83
N GLY A 471 -19.34 6.89 5.48
CA GLY A 471 -19.19 6.88 6.93
C GLY A 471 -18.11 7.84 7.40
N LEU A 472 -18.16 8.14 8.70
CA LEU A 472 -17.21 9.03 9.35
C LEU A 472 -16.73 8.39 10.64
N VAL A 473 -15.43 8.38 10.86
CA VAL A 473 -14.78 7.87 12.07
C VAL A 473 -13.92 8.97 12.67
N GLY A 474 -14.10 9.23 13.96
CA GLY A 474 -13.30 10.21 14.69
C GLY A 474 -13.16 9.87 16.16
N ASN A 475 -12.39 10.65 16.88
CA ASN A 475 -12.01 10.40 18.26
C ASN A 475 -13.20 10.20 19.22
N THR A 476 -14.31 10.94 19.02
CA THR A 476 -15.52 10.80 19.84
C THR A 476 -16.14 9.41 19.67
N GLN A 477 -16.22 8.90 18.44
CA GLN A 477 -16.75 7.55 18.17
C GLN A 477 -15.79 6.47 18.73
N LEU A 478 -14.50 6.71 18.75
CA LEU A 478 -13.48 5.79 19.28
C LEU A 478 -13.39 5.83 20.81
N GLY A 479 -13.81 6.92 21.44
CA GLY A 479 -13.65 7.13 22.89
C GLY A 479 -12.22 7.53 23.27
N THR A 480 -11.47 8.15 22.35
CA THR A 480 -10.09 8.61 22.51
C THR A 480 -10.04 10.13 22.76
N ASP A 481 -8.90 10.63 23.28
CA ASP A 481 -8.64 12.06 23.36
C ASP A 481 -8.30 12.63 21.98
N GLY A 482 -9.16 13.49 21.46
CA GLY A 482 -8.98 14.12 20.16
C GLY A 482 -8.07 15.34 20.15
N THR A 483 -7.54 15.76 21.31
CA THR A 483 -6.73 16.98 21.38
C THR A 483 -5.40 16.82 20.61
N ASN A 484 -5.29 17.49 19.47
CA ASN A 484 -4.16 17.37 18.53
C ASN A 484 -3.79 15.92 18.18
N ALA A 485 -4.79 15.03 18.14
CA ALA A 485 -4.54 13.62 17.86
C ALA A 485 -4.15 13.38 16.40
N LYS A 486 -4.60 14.26 15.48
CA LYS A 486 -4.38 14.14 14.03
C LYS A 486 -4.77 12.75 13.50
N PHE A 487 -5.90 12.23 13.98
CA PHE A 487 -6.41 10.93 13.56
C PHE A 487 -6.65 10.89 12.05
N GLY A 488 -6.26 9.80 11.38
CA GLY A 488 -6.29 9.71 9.93
C GLY A 488 -5.03 10.30 9.25
N SER A 489 -3.93 10.42 9.98
CA SER A 489 -2.65 10.83 9.38
C SER A 489 -1.87 9.68 8.75
N ASN A 490 -2.26 8.43 9.00
CA ASN A 490 -1.61 7.24 8.47
C ASN A 490 -2.58 6.05 8.48
N PHE A 491 -2.50 5.19 7.47
CA PHE A 491 -3.22 3.93 7.33
C PHE A 491 -2.25 2.75 7.25
N SER A 492 -2.78 1.50 7.31
CA SER A 492 -2.02 0.31 6.92
C SER A 492 -1.82 0.27 5.39
N TYR A 493 -0.68 -0.26 4.96
CA TYR A 493 -0.29 -0.45 3.58
C TYR A 493 -0.02 -1.93 3.29
#